data_f928ffe9150e9e9ae76431351e0ac281
#
_entry.id   f928ffe9150e9e9ae76431351e0ac281
#
_cell.length_a   1.000
_cell.length_b   1.000
_cell.length_c   1.000
_cell.angle_alpha   90.00
_cell.angle_beta   90.00
_cell.angle_gamma   90.00
#
_symmetry.space_group_name_H-M   'P 1'
#
loop_
_entity.id
_entity.type
_entity.pdbx_description
1 polymer ?
#
loop_
_entity_poly.entity_id
_entity_poly.type
_entity_poly.pdbx_seq_one_letter_code
_entity_poly.pdbx_strand_id
1 'polypeptide(L)'
;QLQQFLDQEESQLEEMVQKIKDVGADVVFVGSGIDDMAQHFLAQEGIIAVRRAKDSDLSRLARATGGSVVSSVDDLDEDDLGFAGSVAQKDIGGDQRIFVEDVEEAKSVTLILRGGTEHVVDEVERAIDDSMGVVRVTLEDGKVLPGGGAPEIELALALRDFADSVGGREQLAVEAFADALEVNPRTLAENAGLDSIDSLVELRSQHDGGAQSAGLDAYTGDVIDMEAEGVVEPLRVKTQAIESATEAAVMILRIDDVIAAGDLSGGQVDGDDGGDDEMPPGGGGMGGMGGGMGGMGGMGGMGGAM
;
A
#
# COMPACT_ATOMS: atom_id res chain seq x y z
N GLN A 1 56.10 11.00 -5.37
CA GLN A 1 55.21 9.84 -5.14
C GLN A 1 53.72 10.23 -5.01
N LEU A 2 53.38 11.27 -4.18
CA LEU A 2 52.00 11.74 -4.07
C LEU A 2 51.49 12.34 -5.39
N GLN A 3 52.34 13.14 -6.06
CA GLN A 3 52.02 13.74 -7.34
C GLN A 3 51.79 12.69 -8.44
N GLN A 4 52.65 11.67 -8.49
CA GLN A 4 52.48 10.57 -9.42
C GLN A 4 51.22 9.72 -9.18
N PHE A 5 50.77 9.65 -7.93
CA PHE A 5 49.53 8.98 -7.60
C PHE A 5 48.31 9.78 -8.06
N LEU A 6 48.31 11.09 -7.81
CA LEU A 6 47.27 12.00 -8.29
C LEU A 6 47.17 12.06 -9.82
N ASP A 7 48.33 12.15 -10.51
CA ASP A 7 48.40 12.15 -11.97
C ASP A 7 47.84 10.81 -12.55
N GLN A 8 48.06 9.70 -11.84
CA GLN A 8 47.54 8.40 -12.25
C GLN A 8 46.02 8.31 -12.03
N GLU A 9 45.52 8.80 -10.90
CA GLU A 9 44.08 8.86 -10.60
C GLU A 9 43.33 9.74 -11.62
N GLU A 10 43.89 10.92 -11.93
CA GLU A 10 43.37 11.81 -12.96
C GLU A 10 43.27 11.10 -14.32
N SER A 11 44.34 10.43 -14.75
CA SER A 11 44.37 9.69 -16.01
C SER A 11 43.33 8.56 -16.07
N GLN A 12 43.10 7.85 -14.95
CA GLN A 12 42.08 6.82 -14.89
C GLN A 12 40.65 7.36 -15.02
N LEU A 13 40.37 8.49 -14.36
CA LEU A 13 39.08 9.16 -14.49
C LEU A 13 38.84 9.68 -15.91
N GLU A 14 39.86 10.23 -16.54
CA GLU A 14 39.80 10.69 -17.94
C GLU A 14 39.55 9.53 -18.91
N GLU A 15 40.21 8.37 -18.71
CA GLU A 15 39.98 7.15 -19.49
C GLU A 15 38.53 6.64 -19.33
N MET A 16 37.97 6.65 -18.11
CA MET A 16 36.58 6.25 -17.86
C MET A 16 35.61 7.18 -18.58
N VAL A 17 35.82 8.49 -18.53
CA VAL A 17 34.97 9.48 -19.21
C VAL A 17 35.07 9.33 -20.73
N GLN A 18 36.28 9.09 -21.23
CA GLN A 18 36.50 8.86 -22.67
C GLN A 18 35.74 7.61 -23.13
N LYS A 19 35.72 6.53 -22.34
CA LYS A 19 34.97 5.32 -22.66
C LYS A 19 33.47 5.60 -22.73
N ILE A 20 32.90 6.35 -21.76
CA ILE A 20 31.48 6.75 -21.79
C ILE A 20 31.15 7.55 -23.05
N LYS A 21 32.04 8.44 -23.47
CA LYS A 21 31.90 9.22 -24.70
C LYS A 21 31.98 8.33 -25.95
N ASP A 22 32.93 7.40 -25.99
CA ASP A 22 33.20 6.55 -27.14
C ASP A 22 32.02 5.61 -27.47
N VAL A 23 31.27 5.14 -26.44
CA VAL A 23 30.04 4.38 -26.64
C VAL A 23 28.86 5.27 -27.07
N GLY A 24 28.99 6.60 -27.02
CA GLY A 24 27.97 7.54 -27.50
C GLY A 24 26.91 7.92 -26.47
N ALA A 25 27.21 7.85 -25.18
CA ALA A 25 26.27 8.22 -24.14
C ALA A 25 26.22 9.75 -23.95
N ASP A 26 25.04 10.35 -24.01
CA ASP A 26 24.80 11.78 -23.70
C ASP A 26 24.48 12.01 -22.22
N VAL A 27 23.96 10.99 -21.54
CA VAL A 27 23.56 11.05 -20.12
C VAL A 27 24.01 9.79 -19.40
N VAL A 28 24.55 9.95 -18.19
CA VAL A 28 24.94 8.84 -17.33
C VAL A 28 24.26 8.98 -15.96
N PHE A 29 23.65 7.89 -15.50
CA PHE A 29 23.07 7.76 -14.17
C PHE A 29 23.93 6.84 -13.32
N VAL A 30 24.39 7.30 -12.17
CA VAL A 30 25.31 6.57 -11.28
C VAL A 30 24.66 6.37 -9.92
N GLY A 31 24.65 5.14 -9.42
CA GLY A 31 24.08 4.80 -8.11
C GLY A 31 24.89 5.34 -6.94
N SER A 32 26.20 5.54 -7.13
CA SER A 32 27.11 6.09 -6.13
C SER A 32 27.41 7.59 -6.34
N GLY A 33 28.37 8.12 -5.57
CA GLY A 33 28.93 9.43 -5.82
C GLY A 33 29.79 9.44 -7.08
N ILE A 34 29.90 10.60 -7.72
CA ILE A 34 30.82 10.84 -8.81
C ILE A 34 31.89 11.80 -8.28
N ASP A 35 33.15 11.50 -8.51
CA ASP A 35 34.25 12.37 -8.15
C ASP A 35 34.13 13.74 -8.85
N ASP A 36 34.58 14.82 -8.18
CA ASP A 36 34.43 16.19 -8.71
C ASP A 36 35.24 16.40 -10.00
N MET A 37 36.39 15.70 -10.15
CA MET A 37 37.18 15.75 -11.39
C MET A 37 36.46 14.98 -12.52
N ALA A 38 35.89 13.81 -12.24
CA ALA A 38 35.10 13.08 -13.21
C ALA A 38 33.88 13.88 -13.66
N GLN A 39 33.19 14.59 -12.74
CA GLN A 39 32.10 15.52 -13.11
C GLN A 39 32.59 16.63 -14.03
N HIS A 40 33.77 17.17 -13.77
CA HIS A 40 34.35 18.21 -14.64
C HIS A 40 34.65 17.69 -16.05
N PHE A 41 35.23 16.50 -16.17
CA PHE A 41 35.53 15.89 -17.47
C PHE A 41 34.23 15.55 -18.22
N LEU A 42 33.23 14.96 -17.55
CA LEU A 42 31.92 14.68 -18.17
C LEU A 42 31.25 15.97 -18.69
N ALA A 43 31.31 17.06 -17.89
CA ALA A 43 30.77 18.35 -18.30
C ALA A 43 31.53 18.97 -19.49
N GLN A 44 32.86 18.81 -19.59
CA GLN A 44 33.64 19.23 -20.74
C GLN A 44 33.27 18.52 -22.02
N GLU A 45 32.93 17.23 -21.91
CA GLU A 45 32.46 16.42 -23.03
C GLU A 45 30.95 16.59 -23.32
N GLY A 46 30.25 17.44 -22.55
CA GLY A 46 28.82 17.73 -22.73
C GLY A 46 27.90 16.63 -22.24
N ILE A 47 28.42 15.69 -21.44
CA ILE A 47 27.67 14.56 -20.91
C ILE A 47 26.99 14.97 -19.60
N ILE A 48 25.69 14.77 -19.49
CA ILE A 48 24.91 14.99 -18.26
C ILE A 48 25.17 13.83 -17.29
N ALA A 49 25.60 14.16 -16.06
CA ALA A 49 25.88 13.16 -15.04
C ALA A 49 24.91 13.30 -13.84
N VAL A 50 24.16 12.25 -13.55
CA VAL A 50 23.26 12.16 -12.41
C VAL A 50 23.83 11.20 -11.39
N ARG A 51 24.14 11.71 -10.19
CA ARG A 51 24.75 10.94 -9.10
C ARG A 51 23.73 10.49 -8.07
N ARG A 52 24.07 9.42 -7.34
CA ARG A 52 23.26 8.89 -6.22
C ARG A 52 21.83 8.51 -6.63
N ALA A 53 21.68 8.02 -7.85
CA ALA A 53 20.42 7.42 -8.27
C ALA A 53 20.18 6.13 -7.48
N LYS A 54 18.95 5.91 -7.02
CA LYS A 54 18.60 4.68 -6.29
C LYS A 54 18.61 3.49 -7.26
N ASP A 55 18.99 2.30 -6.78
CA ASP A 55 19.02 1.08 -7.59
C ASP A 55 17.65 0.75 -8.20
N SER A 56 16.57 1.04 -7.46
CA SER A 56 15.21 0.91 -7.96
C SER A 56 14.93 1.83 -9.15
N ASP A 57 15.46 3.06 -9.13
CA ASP A 57 15.27 4.04 -10.19
C ASP A 57 16.13 3.70 -11.41
N LEU A 58 17.38 3.23 -11.19
CA LEU A 58 18.24 2.71 -12.26
C LEU A 58 17.57 1.53 -12.98
N SER A 59 17.00 0.59 -12.22
CA SER A 59 16.29 -0.56 -12.79
C SER A 59 15.02 -0.16 -13.55
N ARG A 60 14.32 0.90 -13.12
CA ARG A 60 13.15 1.46 -13.82
C ARG A 60 13.57 2.18 -15.10
N LEU A 61 14.64 2.98 -15.04
CA LEU A 61 15.21 3.68 -16.20
C LEU A 61 15.65 2.68 -17.26
N ALA A 62 16.40 1.65 -16.89
CA ALA A 62 16.84 0.61 -17.81
C ALA A 62 15.63 -0.03 -18.54
N ARG A 63 14.58 -0.39 -17.80
CA ARG A 63 13.35 -0.94 -18.39
C ARG A 63 12.58 0.05 -19.27
N ALA A 64 12.57 1.32 -18.87
CA ALA A 64 11.88 2.36 -19.64
C ALA A 64 12.60 2.67 -20.94
N THR A 65 13.92 2.86 -20.91
CA THR A 65 14.73 3.32 -22.05
C THR A 65 15.27 2.18 -22.92
N GLY A 66 15.17 0.93 -22.44
CA GLY A 66 15.75 -0.24 -23.12
C GLY A 66 17.23 -0.45 -22.87
N GLY A 67 17.86 0.35 -22.01
CA GLY A 67 19.27 0.21 -21.63
C GLY A 67 19.50 -0.83 -20.55
N SER A 68 20.76 -1.01 -20.16
CA SER A 68 21.22 -1.94 -19.13
C SER A 68 21.91 -1.22 -17.97
N VAL A 69 21.89 -1.85 -16.79
CA VAL A 69 22.67 -1.41 -15.64
C VAL A 69 23.94 -2.23 -15.59
N VAL A 70 25.08 -1.59 -15.76
CA VAL A 70 26.41 -2.22 -15.67
C VAL A 70 27.06 -1.93 -14.32
N SER A 71 27.91 -2.84 -13.85
CA SER A 71 28.60 -2.70 -12.56
C SER A 71 29.86 -1.84 -12.63
N SER A 72 30.50 -1.75 -13.79
CA SER A 72 31.70 -0.99 -14.05
C SER A 72 31.62 -0.27 -15.38
N VAL A 73 32.25 0.90 -15.48
CA VAL A 73 32.42 1.61 -16.75
C VAL A 73 33.24 0.77 -17.73
N ASP A 74 34.12 -0.09 -17.24
CA ASP A 74 34.92 -0.97 -18.10
C ASP A 74 34.12 -2.00 -18.86
N ASP A 75 32.94 -2.36 -18.35
CA ASP A 75 32.02 -3.35 -18.93
C ASP A 75 30.99 -2.70 -19.88
N LEU A 76 31.04 -1.37 -20.04
CA LEU A 76 30.04 -0.62 -20.81
C LEU A 76 30.26 -0.80 -22.33
N ASP A 77 29.20 -1.18 -23.03
CA ASP A 77 29.14 -1.34 -24.49
C ASP A 77 28.01 -0.52 -25.11
N GLU A 78 28.02 -0.35 -26.44
CA GLU A 78 26.97 0.35 -27.18
C GLU A 78 25.60 -0.32 -27.00
N ASP A 79 25.55 -1.65 -26.84
CA ASP A 79 24.33 -2.44 -26.61
C ASP A 79 23.69 -2.19 -25.23
N ASP A 80 24.42 -1.59 -24.29
CA ASP A 80 23.91 -1.22 -22.97
C ASP A 80 23.19 0.13 -22.95
N LEU A 81 23.26 0.89 -24.03
CA LEU A 81 22.64 2.20 -24.11
C LEU A 81 21.11 2.10 -24.21
N GLY A 82 20.41 2.92 -23.45
CA GLY A 82 18.99 3.19 -23.61
C GLY A 82 18.76 4.47 -24.42
N PHE A 83 17.55 4.66 -24.89
CA PHE A 83 17.16 5.86 -25.64
C PHE A 83 16.05 6.63 -24.95
N ALA A 84 16.16 7.97 -24.97
CA ALA A 84 15.11 8.91 -24.57
C ALA A 84 15.16 10.14 -25.47
N GLY A 85 14.00 10.69 -25.80
CA GLY A 85 13.92 11.90 -26.62
C GLY A 85 14.43 13.13 -25.91
N SER A 86 14.26 13.20 -24.57
CA SER A 86 14.84 14.27 -23.76
C SER A 86 15.15 13.85 -22.34
N VAL A 87 16.21 14.45 -21.77
CA VAL A 87 16.51 14.38 -20.34
C VAL A 87 16.70 15.79 -19.83
N ALA A 88 15.91 16.20 -18.85
CA ALA A 88 15.92 17.56 -18.33
C ALA A 88 15.77 17.60 -16.82
N GLN A 89 16.40 18.58 -16.20
CA GLN A 89 16.19 18.92 -14.79
C GLN A 89 15.05 19.95 -14.70
N LYS A 90 14.01 19.66 -13.91
CA LYS A 90 12.88 20.56 -13.67
C LYS A 90 12.67 20.74 -12.18
N ASP A 91 12.23 21.94 -11.78
CA ASP A 91 11.81 22.22 -10.41
C ASP A 91 10.35 21.87 -10.23
N ILE A 92 10.05 21.04 -9.22
CA ILE A 92 8.67 20.70 -8.83
C ILE A 92 8.55 20.90 -7.33
N GLY A 93 7.80 21.90 -6.95
CA GLY A 93 7.52 22.18 -5.54
C GLY A 93 8.75 22.59 -4.72
N GLY A 94 9.82 23.11 -5.36
CA GLY A 94 11.09 23.47 -4.74
C GLY A 94 12.15 22.34 -4.79
N ASP A 95 11.76 21.15 -5.25
CA ASP A 95 12.68 20.02 -5.45
C ASP A 95 13.15 19.94 -6.91
N GLN A 96 14.47 19.79 -7.09
CA GLN A 96 15.04 19.53 -8.40
C GLN A 96 14.90 18.06 -8.76
N ARG A 97 14.16 17.79 -9.83
CA ARG A 97 13.88 16.43 -10.34
C ARG A 97 14.42 16.25 -11.75
N ILE A 98 14.91 15.06 -12.05
CA ILE A 98 15.35 14.71 -13.41
C ILE A 98 14.18 14.03 -14.13
N PHE A 99 13.84 14.54 -15.31
CA PHE A 99 12.83 14.02 -16.20
C PHE A 99 13.49 13.34 -17.38
N VAL A 100 13.06 12.11 -17.66
CA VAL A 100 13.40 11.34 -18.84
C VAL A 100 12.11 11.19 -19.62
N GLU A 101 12.00 11.84 -20.77
CA GLU A 101 10.74 11.99 -21.52
C GLU A 101 10.92 11.48 -22.98
N ASP A 102 9.79 11.27 -23.66
CA ASP A 102 9.74 10.85 -25.05
C ASP A 102 10.48 9.53 -25.32
N VAL A 103 10.19 8.54 -24.49
CA VAL A 103 10.73 7.19 -24.64
C VAL A 103 9.74 6.34 -25.45
N GLU A 104 10.18 5.82 -26.59
CA GLU A 104 9.38 4.90 -27.40
C GLU A 104 9.25 3.54 -26.69
N GLU A 105 8.04 2.96 -26.69
CA GLU A 105 7.74 1.66 -26.07
C GLU A 105 8.13 1.54 -24.58
N ALA A 106 8.02 2.63 -23.84
CA ALA A 106 8.36 2.63 -22.43
C ALA A 106 7.60 1.55 -21.64
N LYS A 107 8.33 0.63 -21.01
CA LYS A 107 7.78 -0.45 -20.16
C LYS A 107 7.56 -0.02 -18.71
N SER A 108 7.86 1.23 -18.40
CA SER A 108 7.69 1.83 -17.08
C SER A 108 7.33 3.30 -17.24
N VAL A 109 6.35 3.75 -16.48
CA VAL A 109 5.91 5.16 -16.43
C VAL A 109 5.87 5.64 -14.98
N THR A 110 6.03 6.94 -14.79
CA THR A 110 5.92 7.58 -13.48
C THR A 110 4.71 8.50 -13.47
N LEU A 111 3.83 8.33 -12.50
CA LEU A 111 2.70 9.23 -12.26
C LEU A 111 3.12 10.28 -11.21
N ILE A 112 2.92 11.55 -11.53
CA ILE A 112 3.15 12.65 -10.59
C ILE A 112 1.80 13.10 -10.06
N LEU A 113 1.55 12.84 -8.77
CA LEU A 113 0.33 13.24 -8.09
C LEU A 113 0.51 14.65 -7.51
N ARG A 114 -0.50 15.49 -7.69
CA ARG A 114 -0.52 16.85 -7.16
C ARG A 114 -1.82 17.09 -6.42
N GLY A 115 -1.73 17.68 -5.24
CA GLY A 115 -2.89 18.04 -4.41
C GLY A 115 -2.66 19.36 -3.69
N GLY A 116 -3.73 19.94 -3.20
CA GLY A 116 -3.68 21.17 -2.41
C GLY A 116 -3.06 20.99 -1.02
N THR A 117 -3.08 19.78 -0.49
CA THR A 117 -2.47 19.38 0.78
C THR A 117 -1.88 17.97 0.67
N GLU A 118 -0.95 17.63 1.56
CA GLU A 118 -0.34 16.31 1.66
C GLU A 118 -1.41 15.21 1.84
N HIS A 119 -2.39 15.43 2.72
CA HIS A 119 -3.49 14.46 2.94
C HIS A 119 -4.28 14.15 1.67
N VAL A 120 -4.49 15.12 0.80
CA VAL A 120 -5.16 14.91 -0.49
C VAL A 120 -4.29 14.08 -1.43
N VAL A 121 -2.97 14.29 -1.42
CA VAL A 121 -2.03 13.50 -2.23
C VAL A 121 -2.00 12.06 -1.74
N ASP A 122 -1.89 11.84 -0.43
CA ASP A 122 -1.89 10.51 0.19
C ASP A 122 -3.17 9.72 -0.11
N GLU A 123 -4.32 10.41 -0.12
CA GLU A 123 -5.60 9.77 -0.46
C GLU A 123 -5.67 9.37 -1.93
N VAL A 124 -5.20 10.24 -2.82
CA VAL A 124 -5.14 9.93 -4.26
C VAL A 124 -4.15 8.79 -4.53
N GLU A 125 -2.99 8.77 -3.85
CA GLU A 125 -2.00 7.69 -3.96
C GLU A 125 -2.63 6.36 -3.54
N ARG A 126 -3.30 6.30 -2.39
CA ARG A 126 -4.01 5.11 -1.92
C ARG A 126 -5.08 4.64 -2.91
N ALA A 127 -5.89 5.55 -3.43
CA ALA A 127 -6.93 5.22 -4.40
C ALA A 127 -6.36 4.65 -5.71
N ILE A 128 -5.21 5.15 -6.15
CA ILE A 128 -4.51 4.61 -7.32
C ILE A 128 -3.93 3.23 -7.03
N ASP A 129 -3.29 3.03 -5.88
CA ASP A 129 -2.72 1.74 -5.49
C ASP A 129 -3.80 0.66 -5.37
N ASP A 130 -4.94 0.98 -4.76
CA ASP A 130 -6.10 0.10 -4.67
C ASP A 130 -6.64 -0.26 -6.06
N SER A 131 -6.80 0.73 -6.94
CA SER A 131 -7.26 0.53 -8.31
C SER A 131 -6.29 -0.34 -9.12
N MET A 132 -4.98 -0.09 -9.00
CA MET A 132 -3.96 -0.91 -9.65
C MET A 132 -3.93 -2.35 -9.11
N GLY A 133 -4.17 -2.53 -7.80
CA GLY A 133 -4.33 -3.83 -7.17
C GLY A 133 -5.48 -4.63 -7.77
N VAL A 134 -6.65 -4.01 -7.94
CA VAL A 134 -7.84 -4.60 -8.58
C VAL A 134 -7.55 -5.00 -10.03
N VAL A 135 -6.94 -4.11 -10.82
CA VAL A 135 -6.58 -4.39 -12.23
C VAL A 135 -5.59 -5.57 -12.30
N ARG A 136 -4.58 -5.59 -11.44
CA ARG A 136 -3.59 -6.67 -11.39
C ARG A 136 -4.24 -8.03 -11.10
N VAL A 137 -5.07 -8.10 -10.06
CA VAL A 137 -5.78 -9.34 -9.69
C VAL A 137 -6.71 -9.80 -10.81
N THR A 138 -7.40 -8.88 -11.47
CA THR A 138 -8.27 -9.19 -12.61
C THR A 138 -7.49 -9.80 -13.77
N LEU A 139 -6.32 -9.24 -14.11
CA LEU A 139 -5.45 -9.75 -15.18
C LEU A 139 -4.84 -11.12 -14.84
N GLU A 140 -4.47 -11.34 -13.57
CA GLU A 140 -3.92 -12.63 -13.10
C GLU A 140 -4.96 -13.75 -13.15
N ASP A 141 -6.19 -13.49 -12.71
CA ASP A 141 -7.23 -14.51 -12.56
C ASP A 141 -8.14 -14.65 -13.78
N GLY A 142 -8.31 -13.57 -14.55
CA GLY A 142 -9.21 -13.53 -15.70
C GLY A 142 -10.69 -13.76 -15.33
N LYS A 143 -11.08 -13.46 -14.08
CA LYS A 143 -12.44 -13.69 -13.58
C LYS A 143 -12.96 -12.44 -12.89
N VAL A 144 -14.10 -11.97 -13.37
CA VAL A 144 -14.81 -10.82 -12.83
C VAL A 144 -16.26 -11.18 -12.52
N LEU A 145 -16.88 -10.37 -11.67
CA LEU A 145 -18.28 -10.39 -11.30
C LEU A 145 -18.87 -9.01 -11.57
N PRO A 146 -20.19 -8.88 -11.81
CA PRO A 146 -20.84 -7.58 -11.86
C PRO A 146 -20.73 -6.87 -10.49
N GLY A 147 -20.66 -5.54 -10.51
CA GLY A 147 -20.58 -4.72 -9.31
C GLY A 147 -21.94 -4.40 -8.70
N GLY A 148 -22.01 -3.31 -7.94
CA GLY A 148 -23.28 -2.77 -7.40
C GLY A 148 -24.02 -3.67 -6.41
N GLY A 149 -23.33 -4.67 -5.82
CA GLY A 149 -23.92 -5.63 -4.89
C GLY A 149 -24.66 -6.81 -5.55
N ALA A 150 -24.58 -6.96 -6.88
CA ALA A 150 -25.23 -8.04 -7.60
C ALA A 150 -24.83 -9.43 -7.12
N PRO A 151 -23.53 -9.76 -6.91
CA PRO A 151 -23.14 -11.08 -6.41
C PRO A 151 -23.69 -11.40 -5.03
N GLU A 152 -23.76 -10.41 -4.15
CA GLU A 152 -24.27 -10.58 -2.80
C GLU A 152 -25.76 -10.92 -2.80
N ILE A 153 -26.54 -10.29 -3.69
CA ILE A 153 -27.98 -10.61 -3.83
C ILE A 153 -28.16 -12.01 -4.40
N GLU A 154 -27.43 -12.38 -5.46
CA GLU A 154 -27.51 -13.76 -6.01
C GLU A 154 -27.15 -14.81 -4.96
N LEU A 155 -26.08 -14.60 -4.21
CA LEU A 155 -25.69 -15.50 -3.13
C LEU A 155 -26.74 -15.56 -2.02
N ALA A 156 -27.32 -14.43 -1.64
CA ALA A 156 -28.36 -14.37 -0.61
C ALA A 156 -29.63 -15.10 -1.03
N LEU A 157 -30.06 -14.96 -2.27
CA LEU A 157 -31.22 -15.69 -2.82
C LEU A 157 -30.95 -17.20 -2.87
N ALA A 158 -29.78 -17.61 -3.40
CA ALA A 158 -29.40 -19.01 -3.45
C ALA A 158 -29.30 -19.66 -2.06
N LEU A 159 -28.84 -18.90 -1.05
CA LEU A 159 -28.80 -19.38 0.34
C LEU A 159 -30.18 -19.50 0.95
N ARG A 160 -31.12 -18.61 0.66
CA ARG A 160 -32.50 -18.74 1.12
C ARG A 160 -33.19 -19.95 0.51
N ASP A 161 -33.00 -20.20 -0.79
CA ASP A 161 -33.48 -21.41 -1.44
C ASP A 161 -32.88 -22.68 -0.81
N PHE A 162 -31.60 -22.65 -0.49
CA PHE A 162 -30.92 -23.74 0.21
C PHE A 162 -31.43 -23.91 1.63
N ALA A 163 -31.74 -22.84 2.36
CA ALA A 163 -32.25 -22.85 3.73
C ALA A 163 -33.56 -23.65 3.84
N ASP A 164 -34.43 -23.61 2.82
CA ASP A 164 -35.66 -24.40 2.76
C ASP A 164 -35.40 -25.90 2.75
N SER A 165 -34.23 -26.35 2.30
CA SER A 165 -33.78 -27.73 2.31
C SER A 165 -33.18 -28.21 3.64
N VAL A 166 -32.78 -27.22 4.50
CA VAL A 166 -32.13 -27.47 5.79
C VAL A 166 -33.14 -27.35 6.91
N GLY A 167 -33.37 -28.40 7.68
CA GLY A 167 -34.33 -28.35 8.78
C GLY A 167 -33.72 -27.85 10.09
N GLY A 168 -34.59 -27.33 10.97
CA GLY A 168 -34.23 -27.04 12.36
C GLY A 168 -33.48 -25.71 12.59
N ARG A 169 -32.57 -25.72 13.56
CA ARG A 169 -31.83 -24.47 13.95
C ARG A 169 -30.78 -24.05 12.92
N GLU A 170 -30.30 -24.99 12.13
CA GLU A 170 -29.31 -24.75 11.08
C GLU A 170 -29.90 -23.90 9.96
N GLN A 171 -31.19 -24.04 9.65
CA GLN A 171 -31.89 -23.18 8.71
C GLN A 171 -31.74 -21.68 9.09
N LEU A 172 -31.96 -21.34 10.36
CA LEU A 172 -31.85 -19.95 10.86
C LEU A 172 -30.45 -19.40 10.70
N ALA A 173 -29.41 -20.23 10.81
CA ALA A 173 -28.03 -19.82 10.59
C ALA A 173 -27.75 -19.52 9.10
N VAL A 174 -28.32 -20.33 8.19
CA VAL A 174 -28.19 -20.07 6.74
C VAL A 174 -28.92 -18.80 6.35
N GLU A 175 -30.12 -18.58 6.87
CA GLU A 175 -30.90 -17.34 6.64
C GLU A 175 -30.15 -16.11 7.18
N ALA A 176 -29.56 -16.19 8.39
CA ALA A 176 -28.76 -15.11 8.95
C ALA A 176 -27.50 -14.81 8.13
N PHE A 177 -26.90 -15.83 7.51
CA PHE A 177 -25.76 -15.62 6.60
C PHE A 177 -26.20 -14.93 5.31
N ALA A 178 -27.35 -15.29 4.75
CA ALA A 178 -27.94 -14.61 3.61
C ALA A 178 -28.21 -13.13 3.91
N ASP A 179 -28.77 -12.85 5.10
CA ASP A 179 -29.01 -11.47 5.54
C ASP A 179 -27.70 -10.68 5.72
N ALA A 180 -26.63 -11.33 6.17
CA ALA A 180 -25.32 -10.71 6.31
C ALA A 180 -24.70 -10.32 4.95
N LEU A 181 -24.90 -11.10 3.89
CA LEU A 181 -24.46 -10.76 2.54
C LEU A 181 -25.14 -9.49 2.01
N GLU A 182 -26.42 -9.31 2.32
CA GLU A 182 -27.18 -8.13 1.89
C GLU A 182 -26.80 -6.83 2.61
N VAL A 183 -25.92 -6.89 3.63
CA VAL A 183 -25.39 -5.68 4.28
C VAL A 183 -24.59 -4.83 3.28
N ASN A 184 -23.88 -5.46 2.34
CA ASN A 184 -23.10 -4.73 1.34
C ASN A 184 -23.97 -3.85 0.43
N PRO A 185 -24.95 -4.36 -0.33
CA PRO A 185 -25.81 -3.54 -1.15
C PRO A 185 -26.67 -2.56 -0.33
N ARG A 186 -27.05 -2.92 0.90
CA ARG A 186 -27.73 -2.01 1.82
C ARG A 186 -26.86 -0.81 2.17
N THR A 187 -25.61 -1.04 2.58
CA THR A 187 -24.66 0.02 2.92
C THR A 187 -24.35 0.89 1.70
N LEU A 188 -24.26 0.29 0.51
CA LEU A 188 -24.07 1.03 -0.73
C LEU A 188 -25.24 2.01 -0.97
N ALA A 189 -26.49 1.57 -0.79
CA ALA A 189 -27.67 2.41 -0.90
C ALA A 189 -27.67 3.53 0.15
N GLU A 190 -27.38 3.22 1.40
CA GLU A 190 -27.31 4.21 2.49
C GLU A 190 -26.26 5.29 2.24
N ASN A 191 -25.05 4.88 1.79
CA ASN A 191 -23.97 5.81 1.45
C ASN A 191 -24.29 6.68 0.23
N ALA A 192 -25.10 6.18 -0.69
CA ALA A 192 -25.64 6.94 -1.82
C ALA A 192 -26.80 7.87 -1.44
N GLY A 193 -27.27 7.84 -0.18
CA GLY A 193 -28.40 8.62 0.29
C GLY A 193 -29.77 8.11 -0.15
N LEU A 194 -29.84 6.82 -0.54
CA LEU A 194 -31.07 6.16 -0.99
C LEU A 194 -31.77 5.45 0.18
N ASP A 195 -33.05 5.11 -0.03
CA ASP A 195 -33.74 4.20 0.88
C ASP A 195 -33.23 2.78 0.68
N SER A 196 -32.53 2.25 1.70
CA SER A 196 -31.88 0.95 1.62
C SER A 196 -32.86 -0.21 1.54
N ILE A 197 -34.09 -0.05 2.03
CA ILE A 197 -35.14 -1.07 1.97
C ILE A 197 -35.69 -1.14 0.55
N ASP A 198 -36.06 0.00 -0.01
CA ASP A 198 -36.59 0.09 -1.38
C ASP A 198 -35.57 -0.42 -2.39
N SER A 199 -34.28 -0.04 -2.23
CA SER A 199 -33.19 -0.52 -3.08
C SER A 199 -32.99 -2.04 -3.01
N LEU A 200 -33.06 -2.63 -1.82
CA LEU A 200 -32.96 -4.09 -1.68
C LEU A 200 -34.15 -4.83 -2.28
N VAL A 201 -35.35 -4.29 -2.12
CA VAL A 201 -36.56 -4.89 -2.71
C VAL A 201 -36.46 -4.88 -4.24
N GLU A 202 -36.02 -3.78 -4.82
CA GLU A 202 -35.84 -3.67 -6.27
C GLU A 202 -34.74 -4.64 -6.77
N LEU A 203 -33.58 -4.66 -6.11
CA LEU A 203 -32.49 -5.60 -6.45
C LEU A 203 -32.97 -7.05 -6.43
N ARG A 204 -33.62 -7.48 -5.36
CA ARG A 204 -34.17 -8.84 -5.26
C ARG A 204 -35.19 -9.13 -6.37
N SER A 205 -36.07 -8.18 -6.67
CA SER A 205 -37.07 -8.32 -7.73
C SER A 205 -36.45 -8.52 -9.11
N GLN A 206 -35.36 -7.79 -9.42
CA GLN A 206 -34.63 -7.91 -10.67
C GLN A 206 -33.94 -9.27 -10.79
N HIS A 207 -33.29 -9.72 -9.72
CA HIS A 207 -32.62 -11.03 -9.66
C HIS A 207 -33.61 -12.19 -9.74
N ASP A 208 -34.73 -12.13 -9.04
CA ASP A 208 -35.82 -13.11 -9.15
C ASP A 208 -36.39 -13.17 -10.59
N GLY A 209 -36.32 -12.04 -11.31
CA GLY A 209 -36.67 -11.95 -12.74
C GLY A 209 -35.60 -12.52 -13.67
N GLY A 210 -34.46 -12.96 -13.14
CA GLY A 210 -33.34 -13.55 -13.90
C GLY A 210 -32.27 -12.55 -14.36
N ALA A 211 -32.29 -11.30 -13.88
CA ALA A 211 -31.28 -10.28 -14.20
C ALA A 211 -30.08 -10.40 -13.25
N GLN A 212 -29.21 -11.40 -13.46
CA GLN A 212 -28.09 -11.74 -12.58
C GLN A 212 -27.01 -10.65 -12.48
N SER A 213 -26.90 -9.76 -13.47
CA SER A 213 -25.99 -8.61 -13.48
C SER A 213 -26.59 -7.32 -12.92
N ALA A 214 -27.83 -7.38 -12.39
CA ALA A 214 -28.49 -6.22 -11.83
C ALA A 214 -27.81 -5.76 -10.54
N GLY A 215 -27.33 -4.55 -10.51
CA GLY A 215 -26.67 -3.94 -9.35
C GLY A 215 -27.11 -2.50 -9.15
N LEU A 216 -26.82 -1.94 -7.98
CA LEU A 216 -27.16 -0.58 -7.63
C LEU A 216 -26.13 0.40 -8.20
N ASP A 217 -26.56 1.32 -9.05
CA ASP A 217 -25.78 2.49 -9.41
C ASP A 217 -25.89 3.56 -8.30
N ALA A 218 -24.83 3.72 -7.55
CA ALA A 218 -24.78 4.69 -6.45
C ALA A 218 -24.83 6.17 -6.88
N TYR A 219 -24.66 6.46 -8.17
CA TYR A 219 -24.73 7.82 -8.70
C TYR A 219 -26.14 8.21 -9.12
N THR A 220 -26.85 7.31 -9.78
CA THR A 220 -28.22 7.57 -10.25
C THR A 220 -29.29 7.10 -9.27
N GLY A 221 -28.95 6.09 -8.46
CA GLY A 221 -29.90 5.44 -7.54
C GLY A 221 -30.74 4.34 -8.20
N ASP A 222 -30.47 4.04 -9.48
CA ASP A 222 -31.20 3.03 -10.22
C ASP A 222 -30.55 1.65 -10.12
N VAL A 223 -31.35 0.61 -10.28
CA VAL A 223 -30.83 -0.76 -10.46
C VAL A 223 -30.65 -1.01 -11.96
N ILE A 224 -29.41 -1.24 -12.38
CA ILE A 224 -29.02 -1.35 -13.78
C ILE A 224 -28.17 -2.61 -14.02
N ASP A 225 -27.96 -2.98 -15.28
CA ASP A 225 -27.04 -4.05 -15.67
C ASP A 225 -25.58 -3.56 -15.54
N MET A 226 -24.93 -3.98 -14.47
CA MET A 226 -23.55 -3.59 -14.16
C MET A 226 -22.52 -4.12 -15.15
N GLU A 227 -22.78 -5.28 -15.75
CA GLU A 227 -21.88 -5.84 -16.77
C GLU A 227 -21.94 -5.01 -18.06
N ALA A 228 -23.13 -4.62 -18.49
CA ALA A 228 -23.31 -3.77 -19.67
C ALA A 228 -22.68 -2.38 -19.49
N GLU A 229 -22.71 -1.81 -18.29
CA GLU A 229 -22.07 -0.55 -17.96
C GLU A 229 -20.57 -0.67 -17.66
N GLY A 230 -20.02 -1.89 -17.67
CA GLY A 230 -18.60 -2.15 -17.40
C GLY A 230 -18.20 -1.99 -15.94
N VAL A 231 -19.15 -1.99 -15.02
CA VAL A 231 -18.90 -1.96 -13.57
C VAL A 231 -18.71 -3.38 -13.07
N VAL A 232 -17.45 -3.79 -12.97
CA VAL A 232 -17.06 -5.15 -12.60
C VAL A 232 -16.04 -5.15 -11.48
N GLU A 233 -15.98 -6.26 -10.76
CA GLU A 233 -15.03 -6.48 -9.67
C GLU A 233 -14.41 -7.88 -9.73
N PRO A 234 -13.16 -8.07 -9.23
CA PRO A 234 -12.50 -9.37 -9.28
C PRO A 234 -13.21 -10.40 -8.39
N LEU A 235 -13.39 -11.62 -8.90
CA LEU A 235 -13.93 -12.73 -8.11
C LEU A 235 -13.13 -12.97 -6.82
N ARG A 236 -11.78 -12.89 -6.89
CA ARG A 236 -10.90 -13.13 -5.73
C ARG A 236 -11.21 -12.23 -4.56
N VAL A 237 -11.52 -10.95 -4.81
CA VAL A 237 -11.85 -9.97 -3.76
C VAL A 237 -13.10 -10.41 -2.99
N LYS A 238 -14.15 -10.83 -3.69
CA LYS A 238 -15.40 -11.31 -3.06
C LYS A 238 -15.19 -12.61 -2.29
N THR A 239 -14.49 -13.57 -2.89
CA THR A 239 -14.19 -14.85 -2.23
C THR A 239 -13.40 -14.62 -0.95
N GLN A 240 -12.34 -13.82 -1.01
CA GLN A 240 -11.52 -13.50 0.17
C GLN A 240 -12.31 -12.76 1.26
N ALA A 241 -13.17 -11.82 0.88
CA ALA A 241 -14.01 -11.09 1.83
C ALA A 241 -14.96 -12.03 2.58
N ILE A 242 -15.63 -12.91 1.87
CA ILE A 242 -16.57 -13.88 2.46
C ILE A 242 -15.83 -14.88 3.34
N GLU A 243 -14.71 -15.43 2.89
CA GLU A 243 -13.91 -16.38 3.66
C GLU A 243 -13.39 -15.75 4.95
N SER A 244 -12.77 -14.57 4.87
CA SER A 244 -12.22 -13.87 6.05
C SER A 244 -13.32 -13.47 7.04
N ALA A 245 -14.45 -12.96 6.56
CA ALA A 245 -15.59 -12.63 7.41
C ALA A 245 -16.17 -13.86 8.12
N THR A 246 -16.26 -14.99 7.40
CA THR A 246 -16.73 -16.25 7.95
C THR A 246 -15.79 -16.80 9.02
N GLU A 247 -14.46 -16.76 8.76
CA GLU A 247 -13.47 -17.18 9.75
C GLU A 247 -13.54 -16.31 11.02
N ALA A 248 -13.66 -14.99 10.87
CA ALA A 248 -13.81 -14.07 12.00
C ALA A 248 -15.09 -14.36 12.80
N ALA A 249 -16.22 -14.55 12.12
CA ALA A 249 -17.49 -14.90 12.77
C ALA A 249 -17.41 -16.23 13.52
N VAL A 250 -16.81 -17.26 12.90
CA VAL A 250 -16.61 -18.57 13.54
C VAL A 250 -15.68 -18.45 14.76
N MET A 251 -14.63 -17.63 14.66
CA MET A 251 -13.72 -17.38 15.79
C MET A 251 -14.46 -16.75 16.96
N ILE A 252 -15.29 -15.73 16.71
CA ILE A 252 -16.10 -15.06 17.74
C ILE A 252 -17.11 -16.04 18.36
N LEU A 253 -17.79 -16.84 17.55
CA LEU A 253 -18.77 -17.83 18.00
C LEU A 253 -18.17 -18.98 18.83
N ARG A 254 -16.86 -19.21 18.74
CA ARG A 254 -16.14 -20.19 19.57
C ARG A 254 -15.73 -19.68 20.94
N ILE A 255 -15.91 -18.38 21.20
CA ILE A 255 -15.64 -17.79 22.51
C ILE A 255 -16.81 -18.10 23.43
N ASP A 256 -16.63 -18.99 24.38
CA ASP A 256 -17.65 -19.42 25.34
C ASP A 256 -17.57 -18.69 26.68
N ASP A 257 -16.46 -17.99 26.96
CA ASP A 257 -16.32 -17.16 28.17
C ASP A 257 -15.41 -15.94 27.91
N VAL A 258 -15.82 -14.77 28.35
CA VAL A 258 -15.05 -13.54 28.31
C VAL A 258 -14.80 -13.06 29.74
N ILE A 259 -13.61 -13.30 30.26
CA ILE A 259 -13.17 -12.76 31.54
C ILE A 259 -12.65 -11.33 31.30
N ALA A 260 -13.44 -10.33 31.67
CA ALA A 260 -12.94 -8.98 31.74
C ALA A 260 -11.88 -8.94 32.84
N ALA A 261 -10.64 -8.58 32.53
CA ALA A 261 -9.64 -8.22 33.48
C ALA A 261 -10.10 -6.92 34.16
N GLY A 262 -10.90 -7.06 35.20
CA GLY A 262 -11.21 -5.96 36.10
C GLY A 262 -9.92 -5.47 36.75
N ASP A 263 -9.87 -4.20 37.05
CA ASP A 263 -8.73 -3.51 37.65
C ASP A 263 -8.05 -4.33 38.73
N LEU A 264 -6.89 -4.91 38.41
CA LEU A 264 -5.97 -5.51 39.37
C LEU A 264 -5.22 -4.45 40.22
N SER A 265 -5.61 -3.16 40.15
CA SER A 265 -5.03 -2.04 40.88
C SER A 265 -5.84 -1.66 42.13
N GLY A 266 -6.48 -2.62 42.83
CA GLY A 266 -7.30 -2.33 44.01
C GLY A 266 -7.33 -3.42 45.07
N GLY A 267 -6.30 -4.21 45.18
CA GLY A 267 -6.09 -5.10 46.33
C GLY A 267 -5.46 -4.35 47.50
N GLN A 268 -6.18 -3.40 48.08
CA GLN A 268 -5.86 -2.92 49.43
C GLN A 268 -6.27 -4.03 50.41
N VAL A 269 -5.29 -4.72 50.94
CA VAL A 269 -5.49 -5.67 52.01
C VAL A 269 -5.76 -4.83 53.27
N ASP A 270 -7.03 -4.65 53.64
CA ASP A 270 -7.42 -4.25 54.98
C ASP A 270 -7.06 -5.41 55.92
N GLY A 271 -5.88 -5.31 56.49
CA GLY A 271 -5.49 -6.10 57.64
C GLY A 271 -5.99 -5.40 58.90
N ASP A 272 -7.18 -5.80 59.36
CA ASP A 272 -7.61 -5.62 60.69
C ASP A 272 -6.83 -6.60 61.58
N ASP A 273 -5.91 -6.11 62.42
CA ASP A 273 -5.55 -6.81 63.65
C ASP A 273 -5.14 -5.78 64.67
N GLY A 274 -5.99 -5.70 65.73
CA GLY A 274 -5.76 -4.96 66.92
C GLY A 274 -4.70 -5.64 67.77
N GLY A 275 -3.78 -4.85 68.29
CA GLY A 275 -2.80 -5.28 69.30
C GLY A 275 -2.02 -4.06 69.81
N ASP A 276 -2.48 -3.53 70.98
CA ASP A 276 -1.70 -2.66 71.85
C ASP A 276 -0.32 -3.25 72.09
N ASP A 277 0.73 -2.41 72.04
CA ASP A 277 1.81 -2.38 72.98
C ASP A 277 2.84 -1.27 72.70
N GLU A 278 2.94 -0.39 73.65
CA GLU A 278 4.03 0.45 74.11
C GLU A 278 5.25 0.81 73.26
N MET A 279 5.44 2.13 73.15
CA MET A 279 6.73 2.78 72.82
C MET A 279 7.76 2.56 73.93
N PRO A 280 9.07 2.60 73.62
CA PRO A 280 9.87 3.77 74.02
C PRO A 280 10.86 4.28 73.00
N PRO A 281 11.50 5.40 73.27
CA PRO A 281 12.01 6.33 72.28
C PRO A 281 13.53 6.22 72.02
N GLY A 282 13.96 6.67 70.84
CA GLY A 282 15.35 7.07 70.75
C GLY A 282 16.04 6.78 69.38
N GLY A 283 16.51 7.83 68.81
CA GLY A 283 17.77 7.77 68.08
C GLY A 283 17.72 7.93 66.61
N GLY A 284 17.92 9.07 66.14
CA GLY A 284 18.81 9.66 65.16
C GLY A 284 19.36 8.84 64.06
N GLY A 285 19.42 9.45 62.86
CA GLY A 285 20.30 9.00 61.78
C GLY A 285 19.79 9.40 60.42
N MET A 286 20.13 10.50 60.04
CA MET A 286 20.68 11.04 58.80
C MET A 286 20.97 10.01 57.70
N GLY A 287 20.59 10.39 56.42
CA GLY A 287 21.46 10.12 55.28
C GLY A 287 20.81 9.34 54.17
N GLY A 288 20.82 9.91 52.99
CA GLY A 288 20.81 9.08 51.78
C GLY A 288 20.02 9.66 50.64
N MET A 289 20.60 10.60 50.01
CA MET A 289 20.47 11.01 48.61
C MET A 289 20.63 9.83 47.65
N GLY A 290 19.89 9.89 46.55
CA GLY A 290 20.08 9.05 45.36
C GLY A 290 18.76 8.92 44.62
N GLY A 291 18.43 9.59 43.56
CA GLY A 291 19.18 9.64 42.36
C GLY A 291 18.71 8.50 41.45
N GLY A 292 17.71 8.72 40.63
CA GLY A 292 17.23 7.68 39.73
C GLY A 292 16.37 8.26 38.61
N MET A 293 16.99 8.98 37.76
CA MET A 293 16.56 9.24 36.40
C MET A 293 16.64 7.96 35.64
N GLY A 294 15.62 7.67 34.79
CA GLY A 294 15.75 6.59 33.85
C GLY A 294 14.43 6.16 33.26
N GLY A 295 14.23 6.40 32.01
CA GLY A 295 13.23 5.65 31.32
C GLY A 295 12.53 6.38 30.18
N MET A 296 13.30 6.99 29.34
CA MET A 296 12.87 7.25 27.98
C MET A 296 13.09 5.97 27.19
N GLY A 297 12.05 5.39 26.68
CA GLY A 297 12.14 4.20 25.86
C GLY A 297 10.93 4.08 24.96
N GLY A 298 11.19 4.12 23.68
CA GLY A 298 10.40 3.39 22.77
C GLY A 298 9.76 4.16 21.64
N MET A 299 10.57 4.72 20.80
CA MET A 299 10.21 4.91 19.41
C MET A 299 10.55 3.62 18.68
N GLY A 300 9.53 2.99 18.12
CA GLY A 300 9.71 1.86 17.22
C GLY A 300 8.54 1.80 16.28
N GLY A 301 8.81 1.96 15.02
CA GLY A 301 7.80 1.69 14.02
C GLY A 301 8.05 2.44 12.73
N MET A 302 9.15 2.15 12.12
CA MET A 302 9.32 2.39 10.70
C MET A 302 8.62 1.27 9.95
N GLY A 303 7.46 1.57 9.37
CA GLY A 303 6.91 0.83 8.27
C GLY A 303 7.51 1.40 6.99
N GLY A 304 8.28 0.59 6.29
CA GLY A 304 8.85 0.93 5.02
C GLY A 304 7.78 1.00 3.95
N ALA A 305 7.81 2.08 3.25
CA ALA A 305 7.16 2.24 1.97
C ALA A 305 7.92 1.45 0.90
N MET A 306 7.18 0.89 0.02
CA MET A 306 7.62 0.68 -1.35
C MET A 306 6.62 1.30 -2.29
#